data_16c50044a3fef7778901e1762132b5c8
#
_entry.id   16c50044a3fef7778901e1762132b5c8
#
_cell.length_a   1.000
_cell.length_b   1.000
_cell.length_c   1.000
_cell.angle_alpha   90.00
_cell.angle_beta   90.00
_cell.angle_gamma   90.00
#
_symmetry.space_group_name_H-M   'P 1'
#
loop_
_entity.id
_entity.type
_entity.pdbx_description
1 polymer ?
#
loop_
_entity_poly.entity_id
_entity_poly.type
_entity_poly.pdbx_seq_one_letter_code
_entity_poly.pdbx_strand_id
1 'polypeptide(L)'
;MGSEMCIRDSDISMDKVFSTLMNTHAGYILFETSNPRHAHEWTVFRDRADEVPDDKVLIPGVLDSTTNFVEHPELVAQRLERFTAIFGANRIMAGTDCGFGTFAGFGAVDPEIAWAKLAVLRDGADRAA
;
A
#
# COMPACT_ATOMS: atom_id res chain seq x y z
N MET A 1 12.04 -16.82 9.88
CA MET A 1 10.82 -16.45 10.63
C MET A 1 10.18 -15.22 10.05
N GLY A 2 10.89 -14.18 9.89
CA GLY A 2 10.34 -12.94 9.53
C GLY A 2 9.79 -12.85 8.12
N SER A 3 10.46 -13.41 7.10
CA SER A 3 9.92 -13.46 5.75
C SER A 3 8.61 -14.26 5.67
N GLU A 4 8.42 -15.20 6.58
CA GLU A 4 7.20 -15.98 6.65
C GLU A 4 6.00 -15.13 7.09
N MET A 5 6.23 -14.09 7.88
CA MET A 5 5.15 -13.21 8.31
C MET A 5 4.53 -12.45 7.15
N CYS A 6 5.31 -12.16 6.11
CA CYS A 6 4.84 -11.46 4.92
C CYS A 6 4.22 -12.38 3.86
N ILE A 7 4.41 -13.70 3.98
CA ILE A 7 3.97 -14.67 2.96
C ILE A 7 3.04 -15.75 3.50
N ARG A 8 2.57 -15.62 4.72
CA ARG A 8 1.71 -16.63 5.34
C ARG A 8 0.30 -16.58 4.79
N ASP A 9 -0.29 -17.76 4.62
CA ASP A 9 -1.68 -17.92 4.18
C ASP A 9 -2.69 -17.42 5.21
N SER A 10 -2.27 -17.33 6.47
CA SER A 10 -3.13 -16.93 7.57
C SER A 10 -3.08 -15.45 7.89
N ASP A 11 -2.69 -14.63 6.93
CA ASP A 11 -2.69 -13.19 7.09
C ASP A 11 -4.12 -12.67 7.35
N ILE A 12 -4.21 -11.62 8.17
CA ILE A 12 -5.52 -11.09 8.53
C ILE A 12 -6.05 -10.16 7.43
N SER A 13 -7.34 -10.28 7.11
CA SER A 13 -7.96 -9.42 6.11
C SER A 13 -8.21 -8.02 6.66
N MET A 14 -8.13 -7.02 5.79
CA MET A 14 -8.38 -5.61 6.13
C MET A 14 -9.78 -5.43 6.73
N ASP A 15 -10.78 -6.15 6.21
CA ASP A 15 -12.15 -6.04 6.69
C ASP A 15 -12.28 -6.31 8.20
N LYS A 16 -11.49 -7.25 8.72
CA LYS A 16 -11.53 -7.62 10.14
C LYS A 16 -10.89 -6.58 11.06
N VAL A 17 -9.91 -5.83 10.58
CA VAL A 17 -9.17 -4.85 11.38
C VAL A 17 -9.56 -3.40 11.07
N PHE A 18 -10.43 -3.20 10.10
CA PHE A 18 -10.75 -1.88 9.55
C PHE A 18 -11.23 -0.91 10.63
N SER A 19 -12.23 -1.29 11.41
CA SER A 19 -12.77 -0.42 12.46
C SER A 19 -11.73 -0.08 13.51
N THR A 20 -10.89 -1.03 13.88
CA THR A 20 -9.81 -0.79 14.86
C THR A 20 -8.83 0.23 14.33
N LEU A 21 -8.41 0.11 13.06
CA LEU A 21 -7.49 1.06 12.44
C LEU A 21 -8.10 2.46 12.33
N MET A 22 -9.36 2.54 11.92
CA MET A 22 -10.04 3.82 11.77
C MET A 22 -10.29 4.52 13.10
N ASN A 23 -10.36 3.79 14.20
CA ASN A 23 -10.55 4.34 15.54
C ASN A 23 -9.24 4.71 16.25
N THR A 24 -8.09 4.50 15.64
CA THR A 24 -6.81 4.95 16.21
C THR A 24 -6.70 6.47 16.16
N HIS A 25 -5.82 7.02 17.00
CA HIS A 25 -5.51 8.46 16.98
C HIS A 25 -4.49 8.84 15.91
N ALA A 26 -4.00 7.88 15.12
CA ALA A 26 -3.05 8.14 14.04
C ALA A 26 -3.71 8.95 12.91
N GLY A 27 -3.06 10.02 12.48
CA GLY A 27 -3.54 10.83 11.35
C GLY A 27 -3.19 10.24 9.99
N TYR A 28 -2.13 9.41 9.93
CA TYR A 28 -1.66 8.77 8.71
C TYR A 28 -1.70 7.26 8.90
N ILE A 29 -2.30 6.55 7.95
CA ILE A 29 -2.44 5.10 8.01
C ILE A 29 -1.81 4.49 6.76
N LEU A 30 -0.76 3.69 6.95
CA LEU A 30 -0.10 2.93 5.90
C LEU A 30 -0.62 1.49 5.93
N PHE A 31 -0.89 0.92 4.76
CA PHE A 31 -1.38 -0.45 4.65
C PHE A 31 -1.01 -1.04 3.30
N GLU A 32 -0.94 -2.36 3.24
CA GLU A 32 -0.58 -3.11 2.04
C GLU A 32 -1.76 -3.24 1.08
N THR A 33 -1.55 -2.93 -0.20
CA THR A 33 -2.55 -3.17 -1.25
C THR A 33 -1.95 -3.57 -2.60
N SER A 34 -0.67 -3.89 -2.66
CA SER A 34 -0.03 -4.31 -3.92
C SER A 34 0.14 -5.80 -4.05
N ASN A 35 0.41 -6.50 -2.95
CA ASN A 35 0.64 -7.94 -3.02
C ASN A 35 -0.67 -8.70 -3.25
N PRO A 36 -0.61 -9.91 -3.83
CA PRO A 36 -1.83 -10.65 -4.20
C PRO A 36 -2.79 -10.95 -3.06
N ARG A 37 -2.32 -10.97 -1.81
CA ARG A 37 -3.20 -11.23 -0.67
C ARG A 37 -4.06 -10.04 -0.30
N HIS A 38 -3.61 -8.83 -0.61
CA HIS A 38 -4.28 -7.59 -0.21
C HIS A 38 -4.69 -6.68 -1.37
N ALA A 39 -4.30 -7.02 -2.61
CA ALA A 39 -4.55 -6.16 -3.77
C ALA A 39 -6.04 -5.87 -4.01
N HIS A 40 -6.93 -6.76 -3.60
CA HIS A 40 -8.38 -6.59 -3.75
C HIS A 40 -9.01 -5.76 -2.62
N GLU A 41 -8.28 -5.51 -1.54
CA GLU A 41 -8.85 -4.92 -0.31
C GLU A 41 -9.15 -3.42 -0.43
N TRP A 42 -8.78 -2.77 -1.53
CA TRP A 42 -9.26 -1.42 -1.82
C TRP A 42 -10.79 -1.37 -1.83
N THR A 43 -11.46 -2.48 -2.11
CA THR A 43 -12.92 -2.56 -2.08
C THR A 43 -13.49 -2.39 -0.69
N VAL A 44 -12.76 -2.80 0.36
CA VAL A 44 -13.16 -2.56 1.75
C VAL A 44 -13.23 -1.05 2.02
N PHE A 45 -12.24 -0.31 1.56
CA PHE A 45 -12.22 1.15 1.68
C PHE A 45 -13.36 1.80 0.91
N ARG A 46 -13.66 1.28 -0.28
CA ARG A 46 -14.79 1.77 -1.09
C ARG A 46 -16.11 1.54 -0.37
N ASP A 47 -16.34 0.33 0.11
CA ASP A 47 -17.62 -0.08 0.68
C ASP A 47 -17.85 0.49 2.09
N ARG A 48 -16.77 0.83 2.79
CA ARG A 48 -16.80 1.36 4.14
C ARG A 48 -16.19 2.75 4.24
N ALA A 49 -16.24 3.52 3.16
CA ALA A 49 -15.63 4.85 3.08
C ALA A 49 -16.17 5.82 4.14
N ASP A 50 -17.44 5.69 4.49
CA ASP A 50 -18.11 6.52 5.50
C ASP A 50 -17.58 6.29 6.93
N GLU A 51 -16.89 5.17 7.17
CA GLU A 51 -16.25 4.89 8.46
C GLU A 51 -14.88 5.52 8.60
N VAL A 52 -14.30 6.08 7.52
CA VAL A 52 -12.98 6.69 7.52
C VAL A 52 -13.10 8.15 7.96
N PRO A 53 -12.52 8.55 9.11
CA PRO A 53 -12.56 9.93 9.56
C PRO A 53 -11.96 10.90 8.55
N ASP A 54 -12.55 12.08 8.42
CA ASP A 54 -12.16 13.08 7.42
C ASP A 54 -10.74 13.63 7.62
N ASP A 55 -10.20 13.53 8.83
CA ASP A 55 -8.87 14.01 9.17
C ASP A 55 -7.76 12.99 8.93
N LYS A 56 -8.09 11.79 8.45
CA LYS A 56 -7.09 10.76 8.16
C LYS A 56 -6.59 10.83 6.74
N VAL A 57 -5.28 10.67 6.61
CA VAL A 57 -4.59 10.49 5.32
C VAL A 57 -4.27 9.01 5.15
N LEU A 58 -4.66 8.45 4.03
CA LEU A 58 -4.43 7.05 3.72
C LEU A 58 -3.23 6.90 2.80
N ILE A 59 -2.36 5.95 3.12
CA ILE A 59 -1.13 5.69 2.35
C ILE A 59 -1.15 4.23 1.90
N PRO A 60 -1.88 3.92 0.81
CA PRO A 60 -1.91 2.56 0.30
C PRO A 60 -0.55 2.17 -0.27
N GLY A 61 -0.14 0.93 -0.04
CA GLY A 61 1.00 0.34 -0.70
C GLY A 61 0.66 0.06 -2.16
N VAL A 62 1.29 0.77 -3.06
CA VAL A 62 1.07 0.62 -4.51
C VAL A 62 2.26 0.00 -5.23
N LEU A 63 3.30 -0.35 -4.48
CA LEU A 63 4.44 -1.15 -4.93
C LEU A 63 4.60 -2.36 -4.02
N ASP A 64 4.82 -3.52 -4.63
CA ASP A 64 5.20 -4.72 -3.88
C ASP A 64 6.66 -4.62 -3.44
N SER A 65 6.91 -4.93 -2.18
CA SER A 65 8.25 -4.84 -1.58
C SER A 65 8.99 -6.17 -1.53
N THR A 66 8.43 -7.25 -2.04
CA THR A 66 9.02 -8.59 -1.97
C THR A 66 9.36 -9.22 -3.32
N THR A 67 9.11 -8.53 -4.42
CA THR A 67 9.41 -9.02 -5.78
C THR A 67 10.46 -8.15 -6.46
N ASN A 68 11.19 -8.76 -7.40
CA ASN A 68 12.18 -8.06 -8.23
C ASN A 68 11.61 -7.57 -9.58
N PHE A 69 10.30 -7.56 -9.72
CA PHE A 69 9.63 -6.93 -10.84
C PHE A 69 9.46 -5.45 -10.57
N VAL A 70 9.89 -4.61 -11.52
CA VAL A 70 9.62 -3.18 -11.44
C VAL A 70 8.27 -2.92 -12.08
N GLU A 71 7.32 -2.43 -11.31
CA GLU A 71 5.98 -2.14 -11.78
C GLU A 71 6.00 -1.04 -12.84
N HIS A 72 5.04 -1.06 -13.74
CA HIS A 72 4.86 0.03 -14.70
C HIS A 72 4.27 1.25 -13.99
N PRO A 73 4.76 2.48 -14.28
CA PRO A 73 4.22 3.69 -13.61
C PRO A 73 2.71 3.86 -13.78
N GLU A 74 2.16 3.42 -14.91
CA GLU A 74 0.72 3.47 -15.14
C GLU A 74 -0.06 2.58 -14.18
N LEU A 75 0.51 1.41 -13.83
CA LEU A 75 -0.11 0.53 -12.84
C LEU A 75 -0.15 1.20 -11.47
N VAL A 76 0.93 1.87 -11.09
CA VAL A 76 0.98 2.64 -9.83
C VAL A 76 -0.09 3.75 -9.84
N ALA A 77 -0.20 4.48 -10.94
CA ALA A 77 -1.21 5.52 -11.09
C ALA A 77 -2.63 4.94 -10.95
N GLN A 78 -2.92 3.82 -11.62
CA GLN A 78 -4.23 3.17 -11.53
C GLN A 78 -4.57 2.73 -10.10
N ARG A 79 -3.59 2.21 -9.38
CA ARG A 79 -3.78 1.81 -7.97
C ARG A 79 -4.08 3.02 -7.08
N LEU A 80 -3.41 4.12 -7.28
CA LEU A 80 -3.68 5.37 -6.55
C LEU A 80 -5.04 5.96 -6.90
N GLU A 81 -5.42 5.93 -8.17
CA GLU A 81 -6.69 6.48 -8.64
C GLU A 81 -7.90 5.80 -8.00
N ARG A 82 -7.81 4.52 -7.66
CA ARG A 82 -8.87 3.82 -6.94
C ARG A 82 -9.17 4.50 -5.61
N PHE A 83 -8.16 4.93 -4.89
CA PHE A 83 -8.31 5.59 -3.60
C PHE A 83 -8.66 7.07 -3.75
N THR A 84 -8.06 7.77 -4.69
CA THR A 84 -8.35 9.18 -4.91
C THR A 84 -9.78 9.40 -5.40
N ALA A 85 -10.33 8.46 -6.15
CA ALA A 85 -11.73 8.49 -6.57
C ALA A 85 -12.72 8.39 -5.40
N ILE A 86 -12.32 7.71 -4.32
CA ILE A 86 -13.15 7.53 -3.13
C ILE A 86 -12.97 8.70 -2.14
N PHE A 87 -11.74 9.10 -1.88
CA PHE A 87 -11.40 10.02 -0.77
C PHE A 87 -10.91 11.40 -1.22
N GLY A 88 -10.60 11.57 -2.50
CA GLY A 88 -9.97 12.80 -3.00
C GLY A 88 -8.44 12.78 -2.89
N ALA A 89 -7.78 13.47 -3.82
CA ALA A 89 -6.32 13.46 -3.92
C ALA A 89 -5.60 14.01 -2.68
N ASN A 90 -6.25 14.93 -1.95
CA ASN A 90 -5.64 15.56 -0.78
C ASN A 90 -5.49 14.61 0.42
N ARG A 91 -6.15 13.46 0.39
CA ARG A 91 -6.16 12.49 1.49
C ARG A 91 -5.41 11.21 1.18
N ILE A 92 -4.76 11.12 0.02
CA ILE A 92 -4.06 9.92 -0.43
C ILE A 92 -2.60 10.25 -0.70
N MET A 93 -1.72 9.39 -0.20
CA MET A 93 -0.30 9.43 -0.51
C MET A 93 0.15 8.06 -1.01
N ALA A 94 1.14 8.05 -1.88
CA ALA A 94 1.68 6.81 -2.42
C ALA A 94 2.68 6.18 -1.44
N GLY A 95 2.54 4.89 -1.18
CA GLY A 95 3.44 4.14 -0.33
C GLY A 95 3.87 2.83 -0.96
N THR A 96 4.79 2.14 -0.31
CA THR A 96 5.15 0.76 -0.61
C THR A 96 4.45 -0.17 0.37
N ASP A 97 4.25 -1.43 0.00
CA ASP A 97 3.60 -2.39 0.90
C ASP A 97 4.33 -2.51 2.23
N CYS A 98 5.64 -2.72 2.16
CA CYS A 98 6.55 -2.77 3.31
C CYS A 98 7.87 -2.12 2.93
N GLY A 99 8.84 -2.14 3.84
CA GLY A 99 10.22 -1.83 3.48
C GLY A 99 10.84 -2.92 2.61
N PHE A 100 11.85 -2.59 1.83
CA PHE A 100 12.52 -3.54 0.94
C PHE A 100 13.49 -4.47 1.68
N GLY A 101 13.89 -4.10 2.88
CA GLY A 101 14.65 -4.98 3.77
C GLY A 101 13.69 -5.60 4.78
N THR A 102 13.20 -6.79 4.53
CA THR A 102 12.21 -7.47 5.39
C THR A 102 12.74 -7.68 6.81
N PHE A 103 14.03 -8.00 6.93
CA PHE A 103 14.74 -8.13 8.21
C PHE A 103 16.15 -7.59 8.09
N ALA A 104 16.74 -7.23 9.20
CA ALA A 104 18.13 -6.83 9.24
C ALA A 104 19.02 -7.94 8.61
N GLY A 105 19.77 -7.58 7.58
CA GLY A 105 20.64 -8.52 6.87
C GLY A 105 19.94 -9.45 5.89
N PHE A 106 18.62 -9.30 5.68
CA PHE A 106 17.88 -10.14 4.75
C PHE A 106 16.88 -9.30 3.94
N GLY A 107 17.17 -9.11 2.67
CA GLY A 107 16.31 -8.41 1.74
C GLY A 107 15.91 -9.31 0.58
N ALA A 108 14.62 -9.30 0.22
CA ALA A 108 14.10 -10.07 -0.91
C ALA A 108 14.32 -9.35 -2.25
N VAL A 109 14.58 -8.05 -2.22
CA VAL A 109 14.70 -7.21 -3.41
C VAL A 109 16.13 -6.68 -3.53
N ASP A 110 16.68 -6.79 -4.73
CA ASP A 110 17.99 -6.22 -5.05
C ASP A 110 17.96 -4.69 -4.87
N PRO A 111 19.01 -4.09 -4.27
CA PRO A 111 19.03 -2.63 -4.05
C PRO A 111 18.79 -1.78 -5.29
N GLU A 112 19.32 -2.17 -6.44
CA GLU A 112 19.08 -1.43 -7.70
C GLU A 112 17.61 -1.49 -8.11
N ILE A 113 16.98 -2.64 -7.91
CA ILE A 113 15.54 -2.81 -8.18
C ILE A 113 14.72 -1.97 -7.21
N ALA A 114 15.10 -1.91 -5.94
CA ALA A 114 14.42 -1.07 -4.95
C ALA A 114 14.44 0.40 -5.36
N TRP A 115 15.58 0.91 -5.80
CA TRP A 115 15.68 2.30 -6.30
C TRP A 115 14.83 2.52 -7.55
N ALA A 116 14.82 1.55 -8.47
CA ALA A 116 13.98 1.62 -9.67
C ALA A 116 12.48 1.64 -9.30
N LYS A 117 12.07 0.84 -8.31
CA LYS A 117 10.69 0.84 -7.81
C LYS A 117 10.32 2.20 -7.20
N LEU A 118 11.20 2.81 -6.43
CA LEU A 118 10.94 4.13 -5.84
C LEU A 118 10.81 5.22 -6.92
N ALA A 119 11.59 5.13 -8.00
CA ALA A 119 11.44 6.03 -9.13
C ALA A 119 10.09 5.86 -9.82
N VAL A 120 9.63 4.63 -9.98
CA VAL A 120 8.31 4.31 -10.52
C VAL A 120 7.19 4.80 -9.61
N LEU A 121 7.38 4.72 -8.29
CA LEU A 121 6.43 5.25 -7.32
C LEU A 121 6.21 6.74 -7.54
N ARG A 122 7.29 7.51 -7.69
CA ARG A 122 7.22 8.94 -7.94
C ARG A 122 6.53 9.26 -9.27
N ASP A 123 6.94 8.57 -10.33
CA ASP A 123 6.36 8.76 -11.65
C ASP A 123 4.85 8.43 -11.66
N GLY A 124 4.49 7.31 -11.05
CA GLY A 124 3.08 6.91 -10.93
C GLY A 124 2.24 7.89 -10.12
N ALA A 125 2.79 8.40 -9.02
CA ALA A 125 2.13 9.42 -8.22
C ALA A 125 1.90 10.72 -9.01
N ASP A 126 2.88 11.14 -9.77
CA ASP A 126 2.77 12.33 -10.61
C ASP A 126 1.72 12.16 -11.71
N ARG A 127 1.58 10.96 -12.26
CA ARG A 127 0.53 10.67 -13.27
C ARG A 127 -0.87 10.66 -12.67
N ALA A 128 -1.01 10.24 -11.42
CA ALA A 128 -2.31 10.18 -10.74
C ALA A 128 -2.78 11.53 -10.20
N ALA A 129 -1.88 12.48 -10.11
CA ALA A 129 -2.18 13.82 -9.57
C ALA A 129 -3.06 14.66 -10.50
#